data_5aa0a35b13a9f1ce2c1c174a5dca8de8
#
_entry.id   5aa0a35b13a9f1ce2c1c174a5dca8de8
#
_cell.length_a   1.000
_cell.length_b   1.000
_cell.length_c   1.000
_cell.angle_alpha   90.00
_cell.angle_beta   90.00
_cell.angle_gamma   90.00
#
_symmetry.space_group_name_H-M   'P 1'
#
loop_
_entity.id
_entity.type
_entity.pdbx_description
1 polymer ?
#
loop_
_entity_poly.entity_id
_entity_poly.type
_entity_poly.pdbx_seq_one_letter_code
_entity_poly.pdbx_strand_id
1 'polypeptide(L)'
;VKIVVDLQSLQTKSRERGIGRYSLAMARAMIAEGRRHEWFVILNHAFPDTIDKVCESLAGLLPRENIRLFKVPTPVAGCDSANRWRCWTAELIREQFLQELQPDWVHISSLFEGLRDDAVTSVGALSDLPTAVTLYDLTPYFYPEHYLVNPTDEASYMRKVAYLRKAELLLAISEFSRQDAIDALGISGDRVVNVSADADASFRVIDLDQATRNRLTAQYRLHREFAMYTCSLDYHKNMERLIEAYAQLADEVRSTHQLVIVCNLREEGSRLSELAAGMGLRPDELVFTGY
;
A
#
# COMPACT_ATOMS: atom_id res chain seq x y z
N VAL A 1 -16.38 11.10 -20.34
CA VAL A 1 -15.00 11.30 -19.86
C VAL A 1 -14.26 9.99 -19.96
N LYS A 2 -13.09 10.00 -20.59
CA LYS A 2 -12.19 8.84 -20.68
C LYS A 2 -11.19 8.89 -19.50
N ILE A 3 -11.21 7.86 -18.69
CA ILE A 3 -10.36 7.78 -17.49
C ILE A 3 -9.42 6.56 -17.62
N VAL A 4 -8.13 6.80 -17.44
CA VAL A 4 -7.12 5.74 -17.40
C VAL A 4 -6.64 5.57 -15.96
N VAL A 5 -6.74 4.35 -15.43
CA VAL A 5 -6.26 4.01 -14.09
C VAL A 5 -4.96 3.23 -14.20
N ASP A 6 -3.89 3.74 -13.58
CA ASP A 6 -2.62 3.01 -13.44
C ASP A 6 -2.69 2.10 -12.22
N LEU A 7 -2.69 0.79 -12.44
CA LEU A 7 -2.78 -0.24 -11.41
C LEU A 7 -1.49 -1.04 -11.23
N GLN A 8 -0.32 -0.45 -11.50
CA GLN A 8 0.96 -1.11 -11.26
C GLN A 8 1.16 -1.54 -9.80
N SER A 9 0.50 -0.88 -8.85
CA SER A 9 0.48 -1.32 -7.45
C SER A 9 -0.03 -2.76 -7.24
N LEU A 10 -0.84 -3.27 -8.18
CA LEU A 10 -1.28 -4.68 -8.19
C LEU A 10 -0.27 -5.64 -8.81
N GLN A 11 0.81 -5.12 -9.38
CA GLN A 11 1.85 -5.91 -10.01
C GLN A 11 3.11 -6.02 -9.14
N THR A 12 3.31 -5.09 -8.21
CA THR A 12 4.45 -5.03 -7.29
C THR A 12 4.19 -5.82 -6.01
N LYS A 13 5.10 -5.75 -5.04
CA LYS A 13 4.88 -6.28 -3.68
C LYS A 13 3.73 -5.59 -2.94
N SER A 14 3.32 -4.41 -3.38
CA SER A 14 2.17 -3.69 -2.81
C SER A 14 0.86 -4.46 -2.95
N ARG A 15 0.72 -5.35 -3.95
CA ARG A 15 -0.47 -6.21 -4.14
C ARG A 15 -0.83 -7.06 -2.93
N GLU A 16 0.17 -7.44 -2.13
CA GLU A 16 0.00 -8.29 -0.93
C GLU A 16 -0.25 -7.46 0.35
N ARG A 17 -0.23 -6.12 0.23
CA ARG A 17 -0.36 -5.17 1.33
C ARG A 17 -1.64 -4.34 1.22
N GLY A 18 -1.85 -3.45 2.19
CA GLY A 18 -2.98 -2.52 2.22
C GLY A 18 -3.10 -1.65 0.96
N ILE A 19 -1.97 -1.19 0.41
CA ILE A 19 -1.93 -0.37 -0.83
C ILE A 19 -2.59 -1.11 -2.00
N GLY A 20 -2.19 -2.36 -2.26
CA GLY A 20 -2.78 -3.12 -3.36
C GLY A 20 -4.26 -3.42 -3.15
N ARG A 21 -4.66 -3.82 -1.93
CA ARG A 21 -6.07 -4.06 -1.59
C ARG A 21 -6.92 -2.80 -1.79
N TYR A 22 -6.45 -1.66 -1.29
CA TYR A 22 -7.13 -0.38 -1.45
C TYR A 22 -7.20 0.03 -2.93
N SER A 23 -6.08 -0.06 -3.66
CA SER A 23 -6.04 0.27 -5.10
C SER A 23 -7.06 -0.55 -5.91
N LEU A 24 -7.15 -1.85 -5.64
CA LEU A 24 -8.12 -2.72 -6.32
C LEU A 24 -9.56 -2.37 -5.95
N ALA A 25 -9.85 -2.22 -4.65
CA ALA A 25 -11.18 -1.90 -4.16
C ALA A 25 -11.67 -0.56 -4.71
N MET A 26 -10.80 0.47 -4.68
CA MET A 26 -11.11 1.79 -5.21
C MET A 26 -11.35 1.75 -6.72
N ALA A 27 -10.47 1.11 -7.50
CA ALA A 27 -10.65 0.98 -8.94
C ALA A 27 -11.96 0.27 -9.29
N ARG A 28 -12.29 -0.82 -8.60
CA ARG A 28 -13.56 -1.54 -8.78
C ARG A 28 -14.76 -0.65 -8.48
N ALA A 29 -14.74 0.07 -7.37
CA ALA A 29 -15.82 0.98 -6.99
C ALA A 29 -15.99 2.12 -7.99
N MET A 30 -14.87 2.76 -8.39
CA MET A 30 -14.90 3.85 -9.39
C MET A 30 -15.49 3.39 -10.75
N ILE A 31 -15.10 2.21 -11.24
CA ILE A 31 -15.61 1.64 -12.48
C ILE A 31 -17.09 1.28 -12.34
N ALA A 32 -17.48 0.64 -11.24
CA ALA A 32 -18.87 0.21 -11.01
C ALA A 32 -19.84 1.38 -10.89
N GLU A 33 -19.46 2.44 -10.18
CA GLU A 33 -20.30 3.64 -9.99
C GLU A 33 -20.19 4.60 -11.18
N GLY A 34 -19.03 4.64 -11.82
CA GLY A 34 -18.74 5.55 -12.94
C GLY A 34 -19.14 5.02 -14.32
N ARG A 35 -20.23 4.26 -14.47
CA ARG A 35 -20.66 3.61 -15.74
C ARG A 35 -20.87 4.56 -16.92
N ARG A 36 -21.03 5.84 -16.67
CA ARG A 36 -21.15 6.89 -17.71
C ARG A 36 -19.81 7.31 -18.31
N HIS A 37 -18.69 6.84 -17.74
CA HIS A 37 -17.34 7.14 -18.19
C HIS A 37 -16.76 5.96 -18.97
N GLU A 38 -15.82 6.25 -19.85
CA GLU A 38 -15.03 5.24 -20.54
C GLU A 38 -13.79 4.94 -19.71
N TRP A 39 -13.66 3.69 -19.26
CA TRP A 39 -12.58 3.28 -18.34
C TRP A 39 -11.54 2.45 -19.07
N PHE A 40 -10.28 2.76 -18.79
CA PHE A 40 -9.13 1.95 -19.15
C PHE A 40 -8.28 1.70 -17.91
N VAL A 41 -7.58 0.58 -17.92
CA VAL A 41 -6.54 0.25 -16.95
C VAL A 41 -5.22 0.07 -17.69
N ILE A 42 -4.13 0.62 -17.16
CA ILE A 42 -2.80 0.35 -17.67
C ILE A 42 -2.02 -0.52 -16.70
N LEU A 43 -1.26 -1.47 -17.27
CA LEU A 43 -0.35 -2.36 -16.58
C LEU A 43 1.01 -2.37 -17.28
N ASN A 44 2.05 -2.65 -16.52
CA ASN A 44 3.41 -2.74 -17.02
C ASN A 44 3.72 -4.18 -17.45
N HIS A 45 4.15 -4.37 -18.69
CA HIS A 45 4.54 -5.67 -19.24
C HIS A 45 5.76 -6.28 -18.54
N ALA A 46 6.51 -5.51 -17.75
CA ALA A 46 7.64 -6.00 -16.96
C ALA A 46 7.23 -7.04 -15.89
N PHE A 47 5.93 -7.14 -15.57
CA PHE A 47 5.37 -8.07 -14.56
C PHE A 47 4.40 -9.07 -15.18
N PRO A 48 4.81 -9.95 -16.11
CA PRO A 48 3.91 -10.80 -16.89
C PRO A 48 3.06 -11.73 -16.02
N ASP A 49 3.62 -12.25 -14.91
CA ASP A 49 2.95 -13.20 -14.01
C ASP A 49 1.77 -12.62 -13.23
N THR A 50 1.60 -11.30 -13.28
CA THR A 50 0.54 -10.59 -12.56
C THR A 50 -0.63 -10.18 -13.44
N ILE A 51 -0.42 -10.11 -14.76
CA ILE A 51 -1.37 -9.52 -15.71
C ILE A 51 -2.70 -10.25 -15.67
N ASP A 52 -2.70 -11.58 -15.80
CA ASP A 52 -3.94 -12.35 -15.84
C ASP A 52 -4.71 -12.24 -14.52
N LYS A 53 -4.03 -12.25 -13.38
CA LYS A 53 -4.65 -12.07 -12.06
C LYS A 53 -5.35 -10.71 -11.93
N VAL A 54 -4.74 -9.64 -12.43
CA VAL A 54 -5.36 -8.32 -12.43
C VAL A 54 -6.56 -8.30 -13.39
N CYS A 55 -6.44 -8.89 -14.58
CA CYS A 55 -7.56 -9.01 -15.52
C CYS A 55 -8.73 -9.78 -14.89
N GLU A 56 -8.47 -10.90 -14.22
CA GLU A 56 -9.49 -11.69 -13.51
C GLU A 56 -10.16 -10.89 -12.40
N SER A 57 -9.38 -10.10 -11.64
CA SER A 57 -9.94 -9.27 -10.55
C SER A 57 -10.88 -8.17 -11.03
N LEU A 58 -10.79 -7.77 -12.30
CA LEU A 58 -11.64 -6.77 -12.94
C LEU A 58 -12.70 -7.38 -13.87
N ALA A 59 -12.74 -8.71 -13.99
CA ALA A 59 -13.70 -9.40 -14.84
C ALA A 59 -15.16 -9.05 -14.47
N GLY A 60 -15.99 -8.85 -15.48
CA GLY A 60 -17.39 -8.42 -15.31
C GLY A 60 -17.58 -6.92 -15.04
N LEU A 61 -16.52 -6.17 -14.73
CA LEU A 61 -16.55 -4.71 -14.58
C LEU A 61 -15.93 -4.00 -15.78
N LEU A 62 -14.83 -4.53 -16.30
CA LEU A 62 -14.07 -3.92 -17.39
C LEU A 62 -13.77 -4.96 -18.46
N PRO A 63 -14.04 -4.68 -19.76
CA PRO A 63 -13.62 -5.53 -20.86
C PRO A 63 -12.10 -5.69 -20.91
N ARG A 64 -11.62 -6.89 -21.25
CA ARG A 64 -10.18 -7.19 -21.30
C ARG A 64 -9.43 -6.27 -22.28
N GLU A 65 -10.04 -5.88 -23.38
CA GLU A 65 -9.49 -4.96 -24.36
C GLU A 65 -9.29 -3.53 -23.81
N ASN A 66 -9.92 -3.16 -22.69
CA ASN A 66 -9.69 -1.90 -22.01
C ASN A 66 -8.53 -1.97 -21.00
N ILE A 67 -7.94 -3.15 -20.80
CA ILE A 67 -6.70 -3.31 -20.03
C ILE A 67 -5.53 -3.25 -21.00
N ARG A 68 -4.77 -2.15 -20.93
CA ARG A 68 -3.69 -1.84 -21.86
C ARG A 68 -2.33 -2.10 -21.23
N LEU A 69 -1.42 -2.66 -22.02
CA LEU A 69 -0.08 -2.99 -21.57
C LEU A 69 0.95 -2.06 -22.21
N PHE A 70 1.74 -1.38 -21.41
CA PHE A 70 2.90 -0.63 -21.91
C PHE A 70 4.19 -1.40 -21.64
N LYS A 71 5.21 -1.13 -22.45
CA LYS A 71 6.55 -1.72 -22.34
C LYS A 71 7.59 -0.63 -22.16
N VAL A 72 8.53 -0.87 -21.27
CA VAL A 72 9.67 0.00 -21.00
C VAL A 72 10.96 -0.80 -20.92
N PRO A 73 12.12 -0.17 -21.15
CA PRO A 73 13.40 -0.84 -20.90
C PRO A 73 13.55 -1.14 -19.41
N THR A 74 14.02 -2.33 -19.08
CA THR A 74 14.31 -2.78 -17.71
C THR A 74 15.79 -3.18 -17.56
N PRO A 75 16.38 -3.21 -16.36
CA PRO A 75 15.77 -2.85 -15.07
C PRO A 75 15.67 -1.34 -14.87
N VAL A 76 14.63 -0.91 -14.11
CA VAL A 76 14.38 0.51 -13.78
C VAL A 76 14.22 0.76 -12.28
N ALA A 77 14.51 -0.22 -11.42
CA ALA A 77 14.42 -0.07 -9.97
C ALA A 77 15.22 1.14 -9.49
N GLY A 78 14.55 2.06 -8.78
CA GLY A 78 15.11 3.36 -8.39
C GLY A 78 16.17 3.29 -7.29
N CYS A 79 16.29 2.15 -6.59
CA CYS A 79 17.34 1.92 -5.59
C CYS A 79 18.74 1.69 -6.20
N ASP A 80 18.83 1.46 -7.51
CA ASP A 80 20.10 1.33 -8.23
C ASP A 80 20.36 2.58 -9.08
N SER A 81 21.40 3.33 -8.71
CA SER A 81 21.80 4.56 -9.40
C SER A 81 22.18 4.33 -10.86
N ALA A 82 22.63 3.12 -11.23
CA ALA A 82 22.93 2.76 -12.62
C ALA A 82 21.69 2.75 -13.53
N ASN A 83 20.50 2.62 -12.94
CA ASN A 83 19.23 2.64 -13.66
C ASN A 83 18.72 4.07 -13.95
N ARG A 84 19.33 5.09 -13.40
CA ARG A 84 18.80 6.48 -13.41
C ARG A 84 18.33 6.96 -14.79
N TRP A 85 19.13 6.73 -15.83
CA TRP A 85 18.78 7.13 -17.19
C TRP A 85 17.61 6.29 -17.75
N ARG A 86 17.57 4.98 -17.43
CA ARG A 86 16.48 4.10 -17.86
C ARG A 86 15.17 4.44 -17.16
N CYS A 87 15.22 4.76 -15.85
CA CYS A 87 14.05 5.24 -15.11
C CYS A 87 13.42 6.45 -15.79
N TRP A 88 14.25 7.45 -16.11
CA TRP A 88 13.76 8.65 -16.78
C TRP A 88 13.19 8.35 -18.17
N THR A 89 13.89 7.56 -18.98
CA THR A 89 13.40 7.15 -20.30
C THR A 89 12.09 6.36 -20.19
N ALA A 90 11.99 5.47 -19.22
CA ALA A 90 10.79 4.67 -18.99
C ALA A 90 9.58 5.54 -18.58
N GLU A 91 9.80 6.58 -17.78
CA GLU A 91 8.76 7.55 -17.43
C GLU A 91 8.25 8.30 -18.65
N LEU A 92 9.14 8.76 -19.55
CA LEU A 92 8.76 9.40 -20.82
C LEU A 92 7.97 8.46 -21.73
N ILE A 93 8.41 7.20 -21.89
CA ILE A 93 7.71 6.19 -22.69
C ILE A 93 6.30 5.92 -22.12
N ARG A 94 6.19 5.79 -20.78
CA ARG A 94 4.89 5.58 -20.13
C ARG A 94 3.96 6.78 -20.37
N GLU A 95 4.44 8.00 -20.24
CA GLU A 95 3.61 9.19 -20.46
C GLU A 95 3.23 9.37 -21.94
N GLN A 96 4.13 9.03 -22.87
CA GLN A 96 3.81 8.98 -24.29
C GLN A 96 2.68 7.95 -24.57
N PHE A 97 2.78 6.76 -23.98
CA PHE A 97 1.74 5.73 -24.10
C PHE A 97 0.39 6.23 -23.55
N LEU A 98 0.40 6.97 -22.44
CA LEU A 98 -0.82 7.57 -21.88
C LEU A 98 -1.40 8.62 -22.83
N GLN A 99 -0.57 9.47 -23.45
CA GLN A 99 -1.03 10.46 -24.45
C GLN A 99 -1.68 9.78 -25.64
N GLU A 100 -1.15 8.67 -26.12
CA GLU A 100 -1.74 7.90 -27.25
C GLU A 100 -3.13 7.34 -26.93
N LEU A 101 -3.42 7.06 -25.65
CA LEU A 101 -4.76 6.68 -25.20
C LEU A 101 -5.73 7.86 -25.16
N GLN A 102 -5.25 9.10 -25.22
CA GLN A 102 -6.04 10.34 -25.18
C GLN A 102 -7.04 10.37 -24.00
N PRO A 103 -6.59 10.20 -22.74
CA PRO A 103 -7.49 10.28 -21.61
C PRO A 103 -7.85 11.73 -21.27
N ASP A 104 -9.04 11.95 -20.74
CA ASP A 104 -9.38 13.20 -20.07
C ASP A 104 -8.75 13.29 -18.68
N TRP A 105 -8.58 12.12 -18.01
CA TRP A 105 -7.94 11.99 -16.70
C TRP A 105 -7.12 10.72 -16.59
N VAL A 106 -5.98 10.83 -15.91
CA VAL A 106 -5.17 9.70 -15.45
C VAL A 106 -5.31 9.60 -13.93
N HIS A 107 -5.59 8.41 -13.40
CA HIS A 107 -5.53 8.14 -11.98
C HIS A 107 -4.38 7.17 -11.69
N ILE A 108 -3.41 7.61 -10.89
CA ILE A 108 -2.31 6.77 -10.40
C ILE A 108 -2.68 6.23 -9.03
N SER A 109 -2.91 4.92 -8.94
CA SER A 109 -3.35 4.26 -7.70
C SER A 109 -2.28 4.22 -6.60
N SER A 110 -1.00 4.25 -6.97
CA SER A 110 0.14 4.36 -6.06
C SER A 110 1.33 4.97 -6.81
N LEU A 111 1.76 6.15 -6.38
CA LEU A 111 2.84 6.88 -7.05
C LEU A 111 4.23 6.41 -6.60
N PHE A 112 4.38 5.93 -5.36
CA PHE A 112 5.67 5.57 -4.76
C PHE A 112 6.14 4.15 -5.07
N GLU A 113 5.63 3.56 -6.16
CA GLU A 113 6.14 2.31 -6.71
C GLU A 113 7.45 2.52 -7.48
N GLY A 114 8.19 1.44 -7.78
CA GLY A 114 9.39 1.45 -8.60
C GLY A 114 10.69 1.76 -7.85
N LEU A 115 10.69 1.76 -6.51
CA LEU A 115 11.93 1.89 -5.76
C LEU A 115 12.78 0.62 -5.84
N ARG A 116 12.17 -0.56 -5.64
CA ARG A 116 12.85 -1.86 -5.60
C ARG A 116 12.33 -2.86 -6.62
N ASP A 117 11.62 -2.39 -7.61
CA ASP A 117 11.03 -3.16 -8.70
C ASP A 117 10.97 -2.31 -9.98
N ASP A 118 10.48 -2.91 -11.05
CA ASP A 118 10.43 -2.28 -12.37
C ASP A 118 9.13 -1.50 -12.66
N ALA A 119 8.37 -1.12 -11.61
CA ALA A 119 7.22 -0.24 -11.81
C ALA A 119 7.66 1.19 -12.19
N VAL A 120 6.88 1.83 -13.04
CA VAL A 120 7.18 3.14 -13.60
C VAL A 120 5.98 4.06 -13.39
N THR A 121 6.15 5.07 -12.56
CA THR A 121 5.12 6.07 -12.26
C THR A 121 5.73 7.47 -12.32
N SER A 122 5.04 8.38 -12.96
CA SER A 122 5.43 9.79 -13.10
C SER A 122 4.23 10.69 -13.31
N VAL A 123 4.39 11.98 -13.07
CA VAL A 123 3.42 13.03 -13.36
C VAL A 123 4.15 14.20 -13.97
N GLY A 124 3.76 14.59 -15.18
CA GLY A 124 4.33 15.74 -15.87
C GLY A 124 5.83 15.60 -16.18
N ALA A 125 6.30 14.39 -16.53
CA ALA A 125 7.64 14.16 -17.04
C ALA A 125 7.74 14.48 -18.53
N LEU A 126 6.69 14.21 -19.29
CA LEU A 126 6.58 14.51 -20.73
C LEU A 126 5.29 15.27 -21.07
N SER A 127 4.21 15.06 -20.35
CA SER A 127 2.85 15.50 -20.71
C SER A 127 2.15 16.25 -19.57
N ASP A 128 1.28 17.18 -19.92
CA ASP A 128 0.42 17.90 -18.96
C ASP A 128 -0.98 17.24 -18.84
N LEU A 129 -1.04 15.90 -18.90
CA LEU A 129 -2.29 15.16 -18.71
C LEU A 129 -2.84 15.39 -17.31
N PRO A 130 -4.12 15.80 -17.16
CA PRO A 130 -4.76 15.93 -15.86
C PRO A 130 -4.64 14.63 -15.08
N THR A 131 -3.91 14.67 -13.95
CA THR A 131 -3.57 13.47 -13.20
C THR A 131 -4.03 13.57 -11.75
N ALA A 132 -4.81 12.58 -11.32
CA ALA A 132 -5.15 12.35 -9.93
C ALA A 132 -4.21 11.27 -9.35
N VAL A 133 -3.80 11.45 -8.11
CA VAL A 133 -2.91 10.49 -7.41
C VAL A 133 -3.54 10.11 -6.07
N THR A 134 -3.64 8.80 -5.77
CA THR A 134 -3.98 8.36 -4.42
C THR A 134 -2.79 8.61 -3.48
N LEU A 135 -3.04 9.40 -2.44
CA LEU A 135 -2.08 9.70 -1.38
C LEU A 135 -2.39 8.87 -0.14
N TYR A 136 -1.53 7.89 0.15
CA TYR A 136 -1.64 7.04 1.35
C TYR A 136 -1.13 7.76 2.58
N ASP A 137 0.15 8.08 2.61
CA ASP A 137 0.81 8.82 3.68
C ASP A 137 2.13 9.47 3.18
N LEU A 138 2.73 10.26 4.05
CA LEU A 138 4.04 10.87 3.87
C LEU A 138 5.02 10.42 4.97
N THR A 139 4.80 9.25 5.55
CA THR A 139 5.62 8.72 6.66
C THR A 139 7.13 8.77 6.36
N PRO A 140 7.63 8.35 5.18
CA PRO A 140 9.05 8.47 4.87
C PRO A 140 9.56 9.92 4.78
N TYR A 141 8.70 10.86 4.45
CA TYR A 141 9.05 12.28 4.41
C TYR A 141 9.28 12.86 5.81
N PHE A 142 8.48 12.43 6.79
CA PHE A 142 8.57 12.90 8.18
C PHE A 142 9.62 12.16 9.00
N TYR A 143 9.98 10.92 8.62
CA TYR A 143 10.93 10.07 9.34
C TYR A 143 12.02 9.53 8.40
N PRO A 144 12.76 10.44 7.71
CA PRO A 144 13.75 10.01 6.71
C PRO A 144 14.86 9.15 7.30
N GLU A 145 15.22 9.36 8.58
CA GLU A 145 16.24 8.58 9.29
C GLU A 145 15.88 7.09 9.45
N HIS A 146 14.58 6.74 9.35
CA HIS A 146 14.11 5.35 9.42
C HIS A 146 13.82 4.75 8.05
N TYR A 147 13.45 5.55 7.06
CA TYR A 147 12.96 5.07 5.76
C TYR A 147 13.84 5.42 4.59
N LEU A 148 14.59 6.52 4.66
CA LEU A 148 15.37 7.08 3.55
C LEU A 148 16.86 7.17 3.89
N VAL A 149 17.36 6.18 4.61
CA VAL A 149 18.77 6.12 5.09
C VAL A 149 19.77 6.07 3.92
N ASN A 150 19.38 5.49 2.80
CA ASN A 150 20.20 5.43 1.61
C ASN A 150 19.96 6.67 0.73
N PRO A 151 21.01 7.44 0.33
CA PRO A 151 20.84 8.63 -0.50
C PRO A 151 20.16 8.37 -1.85
N THR A 152 20.33 7.19 -2.43
CA THR A 152 19.65 6.81 -3.68
C THR A 152 18.14 6.61 -3.46
N ASP A 153 17.78 5.98 -2.36
CA ASP A 153 16.38 5.78 -1.97
C ASP A 153 15.72 7.14 -1.68
N GLU A 154 16.42 8.02 -0.95
CA GLU A 154 15.96 9.39 -0.68
C GLU A 154 15.75 10.19 -1.97
N ALA A 155 16.73 10.20 -2.87
CA ALA A 155 16.61 10.90 -4.14
C ALA A 155 15.44 10.37 -4.99
N SER A 156 15.21 9.07 -5.00
CA SER A 156 14.09 8.44 -5.69
C SER A 156 12.75 8.85 -5.07
N TYR A 157 12.65 8.82 -3.75
CA TYR A 157 11.46 9.23 -3.00
C TYR A 157 11.14 10.71 -3.22
N MET A 158 12.12 11.60 -3.08
CA MET A 158 11.94 13.04 -3.25
C MET A 158 11.54 13.41 -4.69
N ARG A 159 11.96 12.63 -5.69
CA ARG A 159 11.47 12.79 -7.06
C ARG A 159 9.96 12.48 -7.14
N LYS A 160 9.48 11.44 -6.46
CA LYS A 160 8.03 11.15 -6.40
C LYS A 160 7.25 12.23 -5.64
N VAL A 161 7.82 12.80 -4.58
CA VAL A 161 7.25 13.98 -3.91
C VAL A 161 7.12 15.17 -4.86
N ALA A 162 8.12 15.39 -5.72
CA ALA A 162 8.04 16.44 -6.75
C ALA A 162 6.91 16.17 -7.77
N TYR A 163 6.61 14.89 -8.07
CA TYR A 163 5.46 14.53 -8.91
C TYR A 163 4.11 14.75 -8.21
N LEU A 164 4.02 14.53 -6.90
CA LEU A 164 2.79 14.88 -6.14
C LEU A 164 2.43 16.36 -6.31
N ARG A 165 3.44 17.25 -6.27
CA ARG A 165 3.21 18.69 -6.46
C ARG A 165 2.70 19.06 -7.86
N LYS A 166 3.00 18.23 -8.87
CA LYS A 166 2.52 18.42 -10.25
C LYS A 166 1.14 17.83 -10.51
N ALA A 167 0.70 16.86 -9.70
CA ALA A 167 -0.62 16.24 -9.86
C ALA A 167 -1.73 17.30 -9.74
N GLU A 168 -2.73 17.23 -10.60
CA GLU A 168 -3.88 18.14 -10.57
C GLU A 168 -4.73 17.90 -9.31
N LEU A 169 -4.84 16.65 -8.86
CA LEU A 169 -5.66 16.26 -7.72
C LEU A 169 -4.96 15.17 -6.88
N LEU A 170 -4.98 15.32 -5.57
CA LEU A 170 -4.60 14.26 -4.63
C LEU A 170 -5.84 13.68 -3.96
N LEU A 171 -5.97 12.38 -4.00
CA LEU A 171 -7.02 11.61 -3.33
C LEU A 171 -6.43 11.03 -2.04
N ALA A 172 -6.53 11.78 -0.95
CA ALA A 172 -5.98 11.37 0.35
C ALA A 172 -6.89 10.33 1.02
N ILE A 173 -6.29 9.26 1.57
CA ILE A 173 -7.06 8.19 2.24
C ILE A 173 -7.56 8.57 3.64
N SER A 174 -7.16 9.71 4.15
CA SER A 174 -7.59 10.22 5.46
C SER A 174 -7.46 11.75 5.51
N GLU A 175 -8.14 12.37 6.47
CA GLU A 175 -7.97 13.79 6.72
C GLU A 175 -6.55 14.13 7.20
N PHE A 176 -5.92 13.22 7.95
CA PHE A 176 -4.53 13.38 8.37
C PHE A 176 -3.58 13.46 7.16
N SER A 177 -3.68 12.50 6.23
CA SER A 177 -2.87 12.51 5.01
C SER A 177 -3.16 13.72 4.12
N ARG A 178 -4.41 14.19 4.11
CA ARG A 178 -4.79 15.43 3.43
C ARG A 178 -4.06 16.62 4.01
N GLN A 179 -4.10 16.77 5.35
CA GLN A 179 -3.46 17.88 6.04
C GLN A 179 -1.94 17.85 5.88
N ASP A 180 -1.31 16.65 5.95
CA ASP A 180 0.12 16.47 5.68
C ASP A 180 0.53 17.00 4.31
N ALA A 181 -0.25 16.72 3.26
CA ALA A 181 0.03 17.22 1.92
C ALA A 181 -0.02 18.76 1.85
N ILE A 182 -0.97 19.36 2.54
CA ILE A 182 -1.12 20.81 2.58
C ILE A 182 0.05 21.45 3.35
N ASP A 183 0.31 20.97 4.56
CA ASP A 183 1.26 21.60 5.48
C ASP A 183 2.72 21.33 5.09
N ALA A 184 3.05 20.09 4.76
CA ALA A 184 4.44 19.70 4.49
C ALA A 184 4.85 19.90 3.03
N LEU A 185 3.93 19.72 2.08
CA LEU A 185 4.27 19.85 0.66
C LEU A 185 3.84 21.19 0.04
N GLY A 186 3.08 22.02 0.77
CA GLY A 186 2.57 23.32 0.30
C GLY A 186 1.56 23.17 -0.84
N ILE A 187 0.84 22.05 -0.91
CA ILE A 187 -0.17 21.81 -1.93
C ILE A 187 -1.47 22.51 -1.52
N SER A 188 -2.09 23.25 -2.46
CA SER A 188 -3.34 23.97 -2.18
C SER A 188 -4.46 22.99 -1.77
N GLY A 189 -5.24 23.38 -0.73
CA GLY A 189 -6.26 22.51 -0.14
C GLY A 189 -7.41 22.14 -1.08
N ASP A 190 -7.66 22.93 -2.14
CA ASP A 190 -8.62 22.63 -3.21
C ASP A 190 -8.14 21.50 -4.14
N ARG A 191 -6.82 21.20 -4.15
CA ARG A 191 -6.22 20.11 -4.90
C ARG A 191 -6.06 18.82 -4.07
N VAL A 192 -6.49 18.79 -2.82
CA VAL A 192 -6.40 17.61 -1.96
C VAL A 192 -7.76 17.27 -1.38
N VAL A 193 -8.32 16.16 -1.81
CA VAL A 193 -9.64 15.69 -1.37
C VAL A 193 -9.46 14.46 -0.49
N ASN A 194 -10.07 14.46 0.70
CA ASN A 194 -10.16 13.26 1.52
C ASN A 194 -11.24 12.33 0.93
N VAL A 195 -10.83 11.17 0.44
CA VAL A 195 -11.71 10.12 -0.09
C VAL A 195 -11.92 8.98 0.90
N SER A 196 -11.25 9.04 2.05
CA SER A 196 -11.32 8.06 3.13
C SER A 196 -10.90 6.64 2.70
N ALA A 197 -11.06 5.71 3.61
CA ALA A 197 -10.90 4.27 3.38
C ALA A 197 -12.00 3.55 4.14
N ASP A 198 -12.39 2.39 3.65
CA ASP A 198 -13.40 1.54 4.28
C ASP A 198 -12.89 0.10 4.35
N ALA A 199 -13.56 -0.72 5.16
CA ALA A 199 -13.27 -2.13 5.28
C ALA A 199 -13.89 -2.90 4.11
N ASP A 200 -13.17 -3.92 3.61
CA ASP A 200 -13.75 -4.85 2.65
C ASP A 200 -14.98 -5.57 3.23
N ALA A 201 -15.98 -5.84 2.40
CA ALA A 201 -17.23 -6.48 2.81
C ALA A 201 -17.05 -7.89 3.39
N SER A 202 -15.88 -8.52 3.23
CA SER A 202 -15.52 -9.77 3.90
C SER A 202 -15.30 -9.60 5.40
N PHE A 203 -14.97 -8.39 5.88
CA PHE A 203 -14.87 -8.07 7.30
C PHE A 203 -16.26 -7.85 7.90
N ARG A 204 -16.86 -8.93 8.34
CA ARG A 204 -18.19 -8.96 8.95
C ARG A 204 -18.20 -9.91 10.16
N VAL A 205 -19.15 -9.71 11.06
CA VAL A 205 -19.39 -10.68 12.14
C VAL A 205 -19.77 -12.02 11.52
N ILE A 206 -19.04 -13.06 11.89
CA ILE A 206 -19.27 -14.43 11.44
C ILE A 206 -19.53 -15.29 12.68
N ASP A 207 -20.67 -15.96 12.71
CA ASP A 207 -20.93 -16.97 13.73
C ASP A 207 -20.11 -18.23 13.39
N LEU A 208 -19.08 -18.45 14.19
CA LEU A 208 -18.25 -19.65 14.08
C LEU A 208 -18.88 -20.80 14.85
N ASP A 209 -18.96 -21.97 14.23
CA ASP A 209 -19.30 -23.19 14.95
C ASP A 209 -18.22 -23.59 15.97
N GLN A 210 -18.57 -24.42 16.91
CA GLN A 210 -17.65 -24.81 18.00
C GLN A 210 -16.42 -25.56 17.48
N ALA A 211 -16.55 -26.34 16.41
CA ALA A 211 -15.43 -27.08 15.82
C ALA A 211 -14.40 -26.12 15.22
N THR A 212 -14.85 -25.09 14.50
CA THR A 212 -13.99 -24.04 13.93
C THR A 212 -13.33 -23.22 15.04
N ARG A 213 -14.09 -22.85 16.12
CA ARG A 213 -13.51 -22.15 17.28
C ARG A 213 -12.41 -22.98 17.90
N ASN A 214 -12.66 -24.26 18.19
CA ASN A 214 -11.68 -25.16 18.81
C ASN A 214 -10.42 -25.32 17.93
N ARG A 215 -10.60 -25.43 16.60
CA ARG A 215 -9.48 -25.51 15.66
C ARG A 215 -8.62 -24.25 15.70
N LEU A 216 -9.20 -23.05 15.64
CA LEU A 216 -8.48 -21.79 15.70
C LEU A 216 -7.77 -21.61 17.04
N THR A 217 -8.45 -21.92 18.14
CA THR A 217 -7.89 -21.87 19.50
C THR A 217 -6.67 -22.77 19.61
N ALA A 218 -6.76 -24.01 19.14
CA ALA A 218 -5.63 -24.95 19.15
C ALA A 218 -4.49 -24.52 18.23
N GLN A 219 -4.82 -24.10 17.00
CA GLN A 219 -3.84 -23.71 15.99
C GLN A 219 -3.00 -22.52 16.45
N TYR A 220 -3.64 -21.50 17.02
CA TYR A 220 -3.00 -20.25 17.43
C TYR A 220 -2.76 -20.16 18.95
N ARG A 221 -2.99 -21.22 19.72
CA ARG A 221 -2.81 -21.27 21.18
C ARG A 221 -3.56 -20.16 21.93
N LEU A 222 -4.80 -19.89 21.50
CA LEU A 222 -5.65 -18.87 22.10
C LEU A 222 -6.38 -19.49 23.31
N HIS A 223 -5.82 -19.32 24.50
CA HIS A 223 -6.33 -19.95 25.72
C HIS A 223 -7.12 -18.99 26.62
N ARG A 224 -7.20 -17.72 26.21
CA ARG A 224 -7.81 -16.62 26.98
C ARG A 224 -8.55 -15.69 26.03
N GLU A 225 -9.25 -14.73 26.57
CA GLU A 225 -9.64 -13.53 25.81
C GLU A 225 -8.39 -12.86 25.26
N PHE A 226 -8.49 -12.08 24.19
CA PHE A 226 -7.31 -11.50 23.59
C PHE A 226 -7.54 -10.12 22.96
N ALA A 227 -6.53 -9.27 23.06
CA ALA A 227 -6.39 -8.10 22.21
C ALA A 227 -5.58 -8.50 20.97
N MET A 228 -6.09 -8.19 19.77
CA MET A 228 -5.43 -8.56 18.52
C MET A 228 -4.89 -7.31 17.81
N TYR A 229 -3.66 -7.39 17.34
CA TYR A 229 -3.02 -6.38 16.50
C TYR A 229 -2.54 -6.99 15.18
N THR A 230 -3.02 -6.46 14.06
CA THR A 230 -2.59 -6.86 12.72
C THR A 230 -1.70 -5.78 12.13
N CYS A 231 -0.45 -6.10 11.82
CA CYS A 231 0.53 -5.12 11.37
C CYS A 231 1.62 -5.70 10.46
N SER A 232 2.47 -4.83 9.96
CA SER A 232 3.80 -5.13 9.41
C SER A 232 4.88 -4.75 10.41
N LEU A 233 6.14 -5.08 10.09
CA LEU A 233 7.31 -4.75 10.93
C LEU A 233 7.84 -3.33 10.73
N ASP A 234 7.08 -2.48 10.03
CA ASP A 234 7.51 -1.11 9.77
C ASP A 234 7.59 -0.29 11.07
N TYR A 235 8.58 0.60 11.18
CA TYR A 235 8.86 1.41 12.37
C TYR A 235 7.63 2.09 12.96
N HIS A 236 6.79 2.73 12.15
CA HIS A 236 5.60 3.45 12.59
C HIS A 236 4.49 2.54 13.17
N LYS A 237 4.57 1.20 12.99
CA LYS A 237 3.65 0.25 13.62
C LYS A 237 3.94 0.03 15.10
N ASN A 238 5.11 0.46 15.56
CA ASN A 238 5.47 0.63 16.97
C ASN A 238 5.22 -0.62 17.84
N MET A 239 5.57 -1.79 17.27
CA MET A 239 5.29 -3.09 17.88
C MET A 239 5.98 -3.26 19.24
N GLU A 240 7.19 -2.76 19.39
CA GLU A 240 7.94 -2.86 20.65
C GLU A 240 7.19 -2.16 21.79
N ARG A 241 6.71 -0.91 21.55
CA ARG A 241 5.91 -0.19 22.56
C ARG A 241 4.58 -0.85 22.85
N LEU A 242 3.97 -1.53 21.89
CA LEU A 242 2.76 -2.32 22.15
C LEU A 242 3.05 -3.46 23.13
N ILE A 243 4.17 -4.17 22.94
CA ILE A 243 4.62 -5.25 23.85
C ILE A 243 4.95 -4.67 25.24
N GLU A 244 5.66 -3.54 25.29
CA GLU A 244 5.95 -2.81 26.53
C GLU A 244 4.67 -2.42 27.27
N ALA A 245 3.72 -1.80 26.57
CA ALA A 245 2.44 -1.39 27.16
C ALA A 245 1.65 -2.58 27.71
N TYR A 246 1.64 -3.68 27.00
CA TYR A 246 1.00 -4.91 27.47
C TYR A 246 1.72 -5.50 28.69
N ALA A 247 3.04 -5.48 28.75
CA ALA A 247 3.82 -5.96 29.88
C ALA A 247 3.57 -5.14 31.16
N GLN A 248 3.19 -3.86 31.02
CA GLN A 248 2.86 -2.98 32.15
C GLN A 248 1.43 -3.20 32.72
N LEU A 249 0.61 -4.01 32.07
CA LEU A 249 -0.71 -4.34 32.61
C LEU A 249 -0.58 -5.18 33.88
N ALA A 250 -1.54 -5.02 34.79
CA ALA A 250 -1.60 -5.81 36.00
C ALA A 250 -1.72 -7.31 35.70
N ASP A 251 -1.13 -8.15 36.56
CA ASP A 251 -1.13 -9.62 36.38
C ASP A 251 -2.54 -10.21 36.27
N GLU A 252 -3.53 -9.61 36.94
CA GLU A 252 -4.92 -10.02 36.86
C GLU A 252 -5.47 -9.90 35.44
N VAL A 253 -5.08 -8.84 34.71
CA VAL A 253 -5.49 -8.62 33.30
C VAL A 253 -4.75 -9.59 32.39
N ARG A 254 -3.42 -9.72 32.54
CA ARG A 254 -2.59 -10.60 31.73
C ARG A 254 -2.91 -12.08 31.95
N SER A 255 -3.40 -12.45 33.14
CA SER A 255 -3.83 -13.83 33.43
C SER A 255 -5.10 -14.22 32.67
N THR A 256 -5.94 -13.27 32.29
CA THR A 256 -7.23 -13.48 31.61
C THR A 256 -7.21 -13.10 30.13
N HIS A 257 -6.23 -12.31 29.68
CA HIS A 257 -6.13 -11.84 28.30
C HIS A 257 -4.75 -12.14 27.73
N GLN A 258 -4.68 -12.40 26.42
CA GLN A 258 -3.44 -12.56 25.63
C GLN A 258 -3.28 -11.37 24.70
N LEU A 259 -2.03 -10.98 24.38
CA LEU A 259 -1.75 -10.13 23.23
C LEU A 259 -1.46 -11.01 22.01
N VAL A 260 -2.26 -10.88 20.97
CA VAL A 260 -2.14 -11.65 19.73
C VAL A 260 -1.66 -10.72 18.62
N ILE A 261 -0.51 -11.00 18.06
CA ILE A 261 0.09 -10.22 16.97
C ILE A 261 0.03 -11.05 15.68
N VAL A 262 -0.74 -10.55 14.71
CA VAL A 262 -0.87 -11.13 13.37
C VAL A 262 0.11 -10.42 12.45
N CYS A 263 1.27 -11.00 12.27
CA CYS A 263 2.35 -10.42 11.47
C CYS A 263 3.28 -11.50 10.91
N ASN A 264 3.82 -11.28 9.72
CA ASN A 264 4.93 -12.09 9.21
C ASN A 264 6.24 -11.61 9.82
N LEU A 265 6.66 -12.29 10.88
CA LEU A 265 7.81 -11.87 11.70
C LEU A 265 9.17 -12.10 11.02
N ARG A 266 9.26 -12.98 10.04
CA ARG A 266 10.54 -13.36 9.42
C ARG A 266 11.60 -13.67 10.51
N GLU A 267 12.75 -12.98 10.46
CA GLU A 267 13.85 -13.13 11.43
C GLU A 267 13.64 -12.35 12.74
N GLU A 268 12.70 -11.39 12.77
CA GLU A 268 12.43 -10.54 13.93
C GLU A 268 11.67 -11.26 15.06
N GLY A 269 11.09 -12.41 14.79
CA GLY A 269 10.29 -13.14 15.78
C GLY A 269 11.06 -13.51 17.04
N SER A 270 12.31 -13.94 16.90
CA SER A 270 13.17 -14.28 18.04
C SER A 270 13.49 -13.05 18.88
N ARG A 271 13.85 -11.92 18.24
CA ARG A 271 14.16 -10.65 18.91
C ARG A 271 12.95 -10.11 19.70
N LEU A 272 11.76 -10.12 19.12
CA LEU A 272 10.57 -9.66 19.80
C LEU A 272 10.15 -10.58 20.95
N SER A 273 10.36 -11.89 20.81
CA SER A 273 10.11 -12.84 21.89
C SER A 273 11.10 -12.67 23.05
N GLU A 274 12.37 -12.42 22.75
CA GLU A 274 13.41 -12.10 23.75
C GLU A 274 13.11 -10.80 24.48
N LEU A 275 12.68 -9.76 23.74
CA LEU A 275 12.24 -8.50 24.31
C LEU A 275 11.09 -8.71 25.30
N ALA A 276 10.05 -9.45 24.90
CA ALA A 276 8.90 -9.77 25.74
C ALA A 276 9.31 -10.53 27.01
N ALA A 277 10.18 -11.54 26.87
CA ALA A 277 10.71 -12.30 28.01
C ALA A 277 11.52 -11.41 28.96
N GLY A 278 12.35 -10.49 28.44
CA GLY A 278 13.09 -9.50 29.22
C GLY A 278 12.19 -8.53 30.02
N MET A 279 10.94 -8.35 29.59
CA MET A 279 9.91 -7.60 30.29
C MET A 279 9.06 -8.43 31.25
N GLY A 280 9.39 -9.71 31.44
CA GLY A 280 8.70 -10.61 32.34
C GLY A 280 7.40 -11.22 31.79
N LEU A 281 7.16 -11.13 30.46
CA LEU A 281 6.00 -11.79 29.85
C LEU A 281 6.25 -13.30 29.72
N ARG A 282 5.23 -14.09 30.02
CA ARG A 282 5.23 -15.54 29.83
C ARG A 282 4.97 -15.87 28.35
N PRO A 283 5.47 -17.03 27.86
CA PRO A 283 5.26 -17.43 26.45
C PRO A 283 3.79 -17.59 26.02
N ASP A 284 2.89 -17.74 26.97
CA ASP A 284 1.44 -17.89 26.73
C ASP A 284 0.68 -16.55 26.79
N GLU A 285 1.35 -15.45 27.18
CA GLU A 285 0.74 -14.10 27.23
C GLU A 285 0.85 -13.36 25.90
N LEU A 286 1.93 -13.62 25.12
CA LEU A 286 2.15 -13.02 23.82
C LEU A 286 2.17 -14.11 22.73
N VAL A 287 1.25 -14.00 21.80
CA VAL A 287 1.09 -14.97 20.70
C VAL A 287 1.37 -14.29 19.36
N PHE A 288 2.30 -14.87 18.61
CA PHE A 288 2.52 -14.53 17.21
C PHE A 288 1.90 -15.60 16.33
N THR A 289 0.93 -15.21 15.48
CA THR A 289 0.20 -16.21 14.66
C THR A 289 0.92 -16.59 13.37
N GLY A 290 1.91 -15.79 12.97
CA GLY A 290 2.44 -15.85 11.62
C GLY A 290 1.44 -15.28 10.59
N TYR A 291 1.82 -15.42 9.30
CA TYR A 291 1.01 -14.90 8.18
C TYR A 291 1.19 -15.79 6.95
#